data_aac160fabcd94c1a003633d37d7e60bf
#
_entry.id   aac160fabcd94c1a003633d37d7e60bf
#
_cell.length_a   1.000
_cell.length_b   1.000
_cell.length_c   1.000
_cell.angle_alpha   90.00
_cell.angle_beta   90.00
_cell.angle_gamma   90.00
#
_symmetry.space_group_name_H-M   'P 1'
#
loop_
_entity.id
_entity.type
_entity.pdbx_description
1 polymer ?
#
loop_
_entity_poly.entity_id
_entity_poly.type
_entity_poly.pdbx_seq_one_letter_code
_entity_poly.pdbx_strand_id
1 'polypeptide(L)'
;MIRLPDSFSYVRSRETLARSQVLKRTWPVVLDLCVAGIGLACFYGVVQIAKYWLGHQTPEITISLSPRALPRYALYSVVRIGLAYLLSLLFAIAYGYTAAYSRRIEALMIAGLDILQSIPVLSFLPGVMLAMVVLFPTRQIGLELGAILLIFTGQVWNMAFSFYSSLKSIPRELGEASTIYKFSRWQRLFTLELPYAAIGLVWNSMVSVAGGWFFLMACEMFVLGSRDFRLPGLGSYLQTAASTGDFKAIVWGLGTMIAIIVATDQIIWRPIIAWSDKFKFEQVETGSRVSSPLLHLFQHSKGIRSLRKHTIDPIAESFYRRVDENRRAAFAHRRESFSQGTAEAESQRNERLVSIFRGTVLILIVAGTLYAAFHALTLLHDISWQQSMEIIKGALATFFRVNTALLLASVWTIPVGVAIGFHPRLARIAQPLAQIAASVPATALFPVILLALVQLGGGLGIGSIVLMMLGTQWYILFNVIAGAMAIPTDLREVARLFKFTRAQRWTTVILPGIFPYLITGLVTASGGAWNASIVAEYFHLKNQTFQTVGLGAVISAATDKGQFQILLLATIVMAMMVVTINRLVWRPLYRLAETRYKLGA
;
A
#
# COMPACT_ATOMS: atom_id res chain seq x y z
N MET A 1 -69.08 11.08 -16.80
CA MET A 1 -67.67 11.37 -16.48
C MET A 1 -67.18 10.22 -15.58
N ILE A 2 -66.58 9.22 -16.18
CA ILE A 2 -66.07 8.03 -15.48
C ILE A 2 -64.56 8.25 -15.29
N ARG A 3 -64.10 8.38 -14.04
CA ARG A 3 -62.66 8.40 -13.69
C ARG A 3 -62.15 6.96 -13.76
N LEU A 4 -61.20 6.72 -14.65
CA LEU A 4 -60.41 5.47 -14.66
C LEU A 4 -59.39 5.49 -13.53
N PRO A 5 -59.09 4.35 -12.88
CA PRO A 5 -58.23 4.29 -11.71
C PRO A 5 -56.74 4.34 -12.06
N ASP A 6 -55.96 4.97 -11.19
CA ASP A 6 -54.51 5.23 -11.22
C ASP A 6 -53.60 3.96 -11.08
N SER A 7 -53.96 2.88 -11.76
CA SER A 7 -53.16 1.64 -11.70
C SER A 7 -51.87 1.64 -12.57
N PHE A 8 -51.78 2.58 -13.50
CA PHE A 8 -50.60 2.69 -14.40
C PHE A 8 -49.39 3.44 -13.81
N SER A 9 -49.60 4.28 -12.82
CA SER A 9 -48.49 5.02 -12.17
C SER A 9 -47.67 4.13 -11.22
N TYR A 10 -48.32 3.12 -10.62
CA TYR A 10 -47.66 2.20 -9.64
C TYR A 10 -46.76 1.16 -10.28
N VAL A 11 -47.04 0.73 -11.50
CA VAL A 11 -46.22 -0.24 -12.25
C VAL A 11 -44.93 0.45 -12.75
N ARG A 12 -45.04 1.68 -13.25
CA ARG A 12 -43.88 2.47 -13.74
C ARG A 12 -42.87 2.83 -12.63
N SER A 13 -43.35 3.06 -11.41
CA SER A 13 -42.47 3.32 -10.26
C SER A 13 -41.74 2.08 -9.75
N ARG A 14 -42.34 0.88 -9.84
CA ARG A 14 -41.68 -0.39 -9.48
C ARG A 14 -40.61 -0.81 -10.49
N GLU A 15 -40.84 -0.62 -11.78
CA GLU A 15 -39.83 -0.92 -12.81
C GLU A 15 -38.63 0.03 -12.74
N THR A 16 -38.85 1.32 -12.47
CA THR A 16 -37.77 2.29 -12.29
C THR A 16 -36.99 2.04 -11.00
N LEU A 17 -37.64 1.62 -9.92
CA LEU A 17 -36.98 1.22 -8.66
C LEU A 17 -36.22 -0.09 -8.83
N ALA A 18 -36.77 -1.08 -9.51
CA ALA A 18 -36.07 -2.34 -9.80
C ALA A 18 -34.86 -2.13 -10.70
N ARG A 19 -34.98 -1.32 -11.77
CA ARG A 19 -33.84 -0.92 -12.62
C ARG A 19 -32.78 -0.16 -11.85
N SER A 20 -33.16 0.75 -10.93
CA SER A 20 -32.19 1.48 -10.11
C SER A 20 -31.48 0.57 -9.09
N GLN A 21 -32.14 -0.45 -8.57
CA GLN A 21 -31.54 -1.43 -7.66
C GLN A 21 -30.62 -2.42 -8.40
N VAL A 22 -30.99 -2.86 -9.59
CA VAL A 22 -30.15 -3.69 -10.45
C VAL A 22 -28.91 -2.90 -10.89
N LEU A 23 -29.07 -1.64 -11.33
CA LEU A 23 -27.94 -0.77 -11.67
C LEU A 23 -27.02 -0.53 -10.47
N LYS A 24 -27.55 -0.32 -9.27
CA LYS A 24 -26.74 -0.15 -8.04
C LYS A 24 -25.98 -1.43 -7.65
N ARG A 25 -26.48 -2.60 -8.03
CA ARG A 25 -25.85 -3.89 -7.72
C ARG A 25 -24.83 -4.32 -8.77
N THR A 26 -25.05 -4.00 -10.05
CA THR A 26 -24.15 -4.37 -11.16
C THR A 26 -23.04 -3.35 -11.40
N TRP A 27 -23.27 -2.06 -11.08
CA TRP A 27 -22.31 -0.98 -11.30
C TRP A 27 -20.93 -1.21 -10.65
N PRO A 28 -20.79 -1.69 -9.40
CA PRO A 28 -19.49 -2.02 -8.82
C PRO A 28 -18.74 -3.11 -9.59
N VAL A 29 -19.45 -4.11 -10.09
CA VAL A 29 -18.84 -5.22 -10.85
C VAL A 29 -18.31 -4.74 -12.20
N VAL A 30 -19.06 -3.90 -12.90
CA VAL A 30 -18.61 -3.29 -14.18
C VAL A 30 -17.38 -2.41 -13.94
N LEU A 31 -17.39 -1.61 -12.88
CA LEU A 31 -16.27 -0.79 -12.47
C LEU A 31 -15.00 -1.61 -12.20
N ASP A 32 -15.13 -2.70 -11.47
CA ASP A 32 -14.03 -3.60 -11.15
C ASP A 32 -13.47 -4.30 -12.41
N LEU A 33 -14.33 -4.67 -13.35
CA LEU A 33 -13.90 -5.22 -14.63
C LEU A 33 -13.15 -4.18 -15.50
N CYS A 34 -13.60 -2.94 -15.49
CA CYS A 34 -12.89 -1.85 -16.16
C CYS A 34 -11.48 -1.62 -15.56
N VAL A 35 -11.36 -1.60 -14.23
CA VAL A 35 -10.06 -1.42 -13.56
C VAL A 35 -9.15 -2.62 -13.80
N ALA A 36 -9.67 -3.84 -13.75
CA ALA A 36 -8.91 -5.04 -14.11
C ALA A 36 -8.46 -5.01 -15.58
N GLY A 37 -9.32 -4.55 -16.50
CA GLY A 37 -8.99 -4.36 -17.91
C GLY A 37 -7.89 -3.32 -18.14
N ILE A 38 -7.92 -2.20 -17.42
CA ILE A 38 -6.86 -1.18 -17.46
C ILE A 38 -5.54 -1.76 -16.94
N GLY A 39 -5.57 -2.50 -15.83
CA GLY A 39 -4.37 -3.16 -15.29
C GLY A 39 -3.75 -4.14 -16.29
N LEU A 40 -4.58 -4.97 -16.93
CA LEU A 40 -4.18 -5.90 -18.00
C LEU A 40 -3.61 -5.17 -19.21
N ALA A 41 -4.24 -4.09 -19.64
CA ALA A 41 -3.78 -3.29 -20.76
C ALA A 41 -2.42 -2.62 -20.49
N CYS A 42 -2.24 -2.07 -19.27
CA CYS A 42 -0.97 -1.52 -18.84
C CYS A 42 0.11 -2.61 -18.82
N PHE A 43 -0.18 -3.78 -18.25
CA PHE A 43 0.76 -4.90 -18.22
C PHE A 43 1.12 -5.38 -19.63
N TYR A 44 0.12 -5.52 -20.52
CA TYR A 44 0.39 -5.87 -21.93
C TYR A 44 1.27 -4.83 -22.63
N GLY A 45 0.98 -3.54 -22.45
CA GLY A 45 1.82 -2.45 -22.99
C GLY A 45 3.26 -2.56 -22.51
N VAL A 46 3.47 -2.84 -21.24
CA VAL A 46 4.79 -3.06 -20.65
C VAL A 46 5.48 -4.27 -21.26
N VAL A 47 4.78 -5.40 -21.44
CA VAL A 47 5.32 -6.62 -22.08
C VAL A 47 5.68 -6.39 -23.54
N GLN A 48 4.88 -5.65 -24.31
CA GLN A 48 5.20 -5.32 -25.71
C GLN A 48 6.44 -4.44 -25.83
N ILE A 49 6.56 -3.44 -24.97
CA ILE A 49 7.75 -2.60 -24.90
C ILE A 49 8.98 -3.47 -24.54
N ALA A 50 8.83 -4.39 -23.59
CA ALA A 50 9.89 -5.31 -23.18
C ALA A 50 10.34 -6.25 -24.30
N LYS A 51 9.40 -6.81 -25.10
CA LYS A 51 9.73 -7.67 -26.25
C LYS A 51 10.60 -6.99 -27.31
N TYR A 52 10.36 -5.69 -27.56
CA TYR A 52 11.10 -4.93 -28.55
C TYR A 52 12.59 -4.76 -28.18
N TRP A 53 12.94 -4.97 -26.91
CA TRP A 53 14.26 -4.66 -26.36
C TRP A 53 15.16 -5.87 -26.07
N LEU A 54 14.74 -7.08 -26.42
CA LEU A 54 15.50 -8.32 -26.18
C LEU A 54 16.90 -8.36 -26.87
N GLY A 55 17.33 -7.31 -27.57
CA GLY A 55 18.49 -7.30 -28.44
C GLY A 55 19.79 -6.65 -27.94
N HIS A 56 19.90 -5.95 -26.81
CA HIS A 56 21.12 -5.17 -26.51
C HIS A 56 21.70 -5.24 -25.10
N GLN A 57 23.01 -5.14 -25.08
CA GLN A 57 24.01 -5.34 -24.03
C GLN A 57 23.82 -4.47 -22.80
N THR A 58 23.93 -5.09 -21.64
CA THR A 58 24.05 -4.40 -20.36
C THR A 58 25.42 -4.70 -19.76
N PRO A 59 26.23 -3.69 -19.37
CA PRO A 59 27.47 -3.95 -18.63
C PRO A 59 27.13 -4.60 -17.29
N GLU A 60 27.88 -5.63 -16.90
CA GLU A 60 27.72 -6.32 -15.63
C GLU A 60 28.05 -5.38 -14.47
N ILE A 61 27.12 -5.27 -13.49
CA ILE A 61 27.37 -4.53 -12.28
C ILE A 61 28.03 -5.47 -11.27
N THR A 62 29.30 -5.21 -10.94
CA THR A 62 30.00 -5.94 -9.91
C THR A 62 29.62 -5.41 -8.52
N ILE A 63 29.02 -6.27 -7.70
CA ILE A 63 28.71 -5.95 -6.31
C ILE A 63 29.85 -6.38 -5.41
N SER A 64 30.54 -5.41 -4.79
CA SER A 64 31.62 -5.68 -3.85
C SER A 64 31.08 -6.14 -2.49
N LEU A 65 31.55 -7.27 -2.00
CA LEU A 65 31.22 -7.80 -0.66
C LEU A 65 32.07 -7.21 0.47
N SER A 66 32.94 -6.24 0.17
CA SER A 66 33.73 -5.56 1.19
C SER A 66 32.82 -4.78 2.16
N PRO A 67 33.04 -4.87 3.49
CA PRO A 67 32.31 -4.06 4.46
C PRO A 67 32.46 -2.53 4.24
N ARG A 68 33.52 -2.09 3.59
CA ARG A 68 33.75 -0.67 3.24
C ARG A 68 32.77 -0.15 2.19
N ALA A 69 32.14 -1.04 1.41
CA ALA A 69 31.12 -0.67 0.42
C ALA A 69 29.74 -0.44 1.04
N LEU A 70 29.47 -1.00 2.22
CA LEU A 70 28.17 -0.93 2.89
C LEU A 70 27.63 0.48 3.13
N PRO A 71 28.39 1.47 3.59
CA PRO A 71 27.87 2.83 3.76
C PRO A 71 27.35 3.44 2.46
N ARG A 72 28.04 3.17 1.34
CA ARG A 72 27.62 3.65 0.01
C ARG A 72 26.35 2.92 -0.45
N TYR A 73 26.27 1.61 -0.31
CA TYR A 73 25.07 0.83 -0.67
C TYR A 73 23.88 1.20 0.20
N ALA A 74 24.12 1.42 1.49
CA ALA A 74 23.12 1.92 2.41
C ALA A 74 22.54 3.28 1.99
N LEU A 75 23.40 4.21 1.58
CA LEU A 75 22.96 5.51 1.09
C LEU A 75 22.06 5.37 -0.14
N TYR A 76 22.44 4.53 -1.12
CA TYR A 76 21.63 4.30 -2.32
C TYR A 76 20.26 3.72 -1.99
N SER A 77 20.21 2.71 -1.11
CA SER A 77 18.95 2.11 -0.66
C SER A 77 18.05 3.12 0.07
N VAL A 78 18.62 3.93 0.97
CA VAL A 78 17.88 4.96 1.72
C VAL A 78 17.34 6.06 0.79
N VAL A 79 18.12 6.48 -0.19
CA VAL A 79 17.68 7.49 -1.17
C VAL A 79 16.52 6.95 -2.03
N ARG A 80 16.61 5.71 -2.51
CA ARG A 80 15.53 5.08 -3.30
C ARG A 80 14.22 5.01 -2.52
N ILE A 81 14.28 4.46 -1.29
CA ILE A 81 13.07 4.34 -0.48
C ILE A 81 12.52 5.71 -0.07
N GLY A 82 13.40 6.69 0.19
CA GLY A 82 13.02 8.06 0.49
C GLY A 82 12.32 8.76 -0.68
N LEU A 83 12.85 8.64 -1.90
CA LEU A 83 12.23 9.20 -3.10
C LEU A 83 10.89 8.51 -3.41
N ALA A 84 10.82 7.18 -3.30
CA ALA A 84 9.57 6.44 -3.45
C ALA A 84 8.53 6.86 -2.42
N TYR A 85 8.93 7.08 -1.16
CA TYR A 85 8.05 7.57 -0.11
C TYR A 85 7.53 8.98 -0.39
N LEU A 86 8.39 9.91 -0.80
CA LEU A 86 7.96 11.27 -1.15
C LEU A 86 6.95 11.27 -2.29
N LEU A 87 7.21 10.47 -3.33
CA LEU A 87 6.28 10.30 -4.44
C LEU A 87 4.95 9.71 -3.96
N SER A 88 5.01 8.70 -3.09
CA SER A 88 3.83 8.05 -2.49
C SER A 88 3.00 9.02 -1.64
N LEU A 89 3.65 9.84 -0.85
CA LEU A 89 2.99 10.83 0.01
C LEU A 89 2.28 11.90 -0.83
N LEU A 90 2.97 12.46 -1.83
CA LEU A 90 2.38 13.46 -2.73
C LEU A 90 1.17 12.90 -3.49
N PHE A 91 1.33 11.69 -4.04
CA PHE A 91 0.23 11.02 -4.74
C PHE A 91 -0.94 10.71 -3.80
N ALA A 92 -0.67 10.19 -2.59
CA ALA A 92 -1.69 9.84 -1.61
C ALA A 92 -2.53 11.06 -1.20
N ILE A 93 -1.89 12.22 -0.99
CA ILE A 93 -2.60 13.48 -0.69
C ILE A 93 -3.44 13.91 -1.89
N ALA A 94 -2.88 13.94 -3.10
CA ALA A 94 -3.61 14.35 -4.30
C ALA A 94 -4.78 13.42 -4.61
N TYR A 95 -4.55 12.10 -4.54
CA TYR A 95 -5.56 11.07 -4.80
C TYR A 95 -6.67 11.08 -3.75
N GLY A 96 -6.30 11.04 -2.47
CA GLY A 96 -7.25 11.04 -1.36
C GLY A 96 -8.09 12.31 -1.32
N TYR A 97 -7.49 13.48 -1.61
CA TYR A 97 -8.21 14.74 -1.75
C TYR A 97 -9.23 14.70 -2.88
N THR A 98 -8.80 14.24 -4.06
CA THR A 98 -9.69 14.14 -5.23
C THR A 98 -10.83 13.17 -4.99
N ALA A 99 -10.55 12.01 -4.40
CA ALA A 99 -11.56 11.02 -4.03
C ALA A 99 -12.57 11.58 -3.01
N ALA A 100 -12.10 12.31 -1.99
CA ALA A 100 -12.97 12.83 -0.92
C ALA A 100 -13.96 13.89 -1.41
N TYR A 101 -13.56 14.73 -2.37
CA TYR A 101 -14.36 15.89 -2.82
C TYR A 101 -15.06 15.73 -4.17
N SER A 102 -14.75 14.70 -4.94
CA SER A 102 -15.37 14.46 -6.24
C SER A 102 -16.46 13.39 -6.16
N ARG A 103 -17.69 13.80 -5.84
CA ARG A 103 -18.85 12.88 -5.72
C ARG A 103 -19.07 11.96 -6.93
N ARG A 104 -18.67 12.41 -8.15
CA ARG A 104 -18.90 11.64 -9.38
C ARG A 104 -17.94 10.48 -9.55
N ILE A 105 -16.69 10.63 -9.12
CA ILE A 105 -15.62 9.63 -9.32
C ILE A 105 -15.17 8.96 -8.02
N GLU A 106 -15.72 9.36 -6.86
CA GLU A 106 -15.40 8.79 -5.55
C GLU A 106 -15.48 7.27 -5.55
N ALA A 107 -16.63 6.73 -5.97
CA ALA A 107 -16.84 5.28 -6.00
C ALA A 107 -15.84 4.55 -6.92
N LEU A 108 -15.49 5.17 -8.06
CA LEU A 108 -14.50 4.63 -8.99
C LEU A 108 -13.10 4.64 -8.37
N MET A 109 -12.72 5.76 -7.75
CA MET A 109 -11.40 5.89 -7.14
C MET A 109 -11.23 4.94 -5.95
N ILE A 110 -12.24 4.80 -5.09
CA ILE A 110 -12.18 3.84 -3.98
C ILE A 110 -12.14 2.39 -4.49
N ALA A 111 -12.93 2.04 -5.51
CA ALA A 111 -12.84 0.72 -6.14
C ALA A 111 -11.46 0.47 -6.77
N GLY A 112 -10.87 1.51 -7.38
CA GLY A 112 -9.51 1.48 -7.92
C GLY A 112 -8.46 1.22 -6.83
N LEU A 113 -8.54 1.92 -5.70
CA LEU A 113 -7.69 1.67 -4.53
C LEU A 113 -7.78 0.22 -4.07
N ASP A 114 -8.99 -0.29 -3.87
CA ASP A 114 -9.22 -1.66 -3.40
C ASP A 114 -8.60 -2.72 -4.33
N ILE A 115 -8.72 -2.53 -5.64
CA ILE A 115 -8.21 -3.49 -6.62
C ILE A 115 -6.69 -3.38 -6.74
N LEU A 116 -6.16 -2.17 -6.92
CA LEU A 116 -4.73 -1.96 -7.10
C LEU A 116 -3.93 -2.37 -5.85
N GLN A 117 -4.46 -2.15 -4.66
CA GLN A 117 -3.88 -2.65 -3.41
C GLN A 117 -3.87 -4.19 -3.34
N SER A 118 -4.86 -4.84 -3.95
CA SER A 118 -5.00 -6.30 -3.91
C SER A 118 -4.06 -7.02 -4.87
N ILE A 119 -3.55 -6.35 -5.91
CA ILE A 119 -2.64 -6.96 -6.88
C ILE A 119 -1.22 -7.03 -6.29
N PRO A 120 -0.59 -8.22 -6.23
CA PRO A 120 0.77 -8.34 -5.74
C PRO A 120 1.76 -7.55 -6.60
N VAL A 121 2.43 -6.57 -6.00
CA VAL A 121 3.35 -5.65 -6.69
C VAL A 121 4.50 -6.39 -7.37
N LEU A 122 5.03 -7.44 -6.74
CA LEU A 122 6.15 -8.19 -7.29
C LEU A 122 5.81 -8.99 -8.55
N SER A 123 4.53 -9.27 -8.81
CA SER A 123 4.13 -10.00 -10.02
C SER A 123 4.35 -9.20 -11.30
N PHE A 124 4.33 -7.87 -11.24
CA PHE A 124 4.60 -7.01 -12.39
C PHE A 124 5.98 -6.32 -12.35
N LEU A 125 6.82 -6.64 -11.35
CA LEU A 125 8.18 -6.12 -11.24
C LEU A 125 9.00 -6.29 -12.54
N PRO A 126 9.04 -7.47 -13.19
CA PRO A 126 9.82 -7.64 -14.43
C PRO A 126 9.39 -6.69 -15.53
N GLY A 127 8.09 -6.54 -15.69
CA GLY A 127 7.51 -5.69 -16.71
C GLY A 127 7.83 -4.21 -16.50
N VAL A 128 7.69 -3.71 -15.27
CA VAL A 128 8.00 -2.31 -14.92
C VAL A 128 9.48 -2.01 -15.09
N MET A 129 10.36 -2.89 -14.62
CA MET A 129 11.81 -2.71 -14.75
C MET A 129 12.22 -2.62 -16.21
N LEU A 130 11.72 -3.54 -17.05
CA LEU A 130 12.03 -3.52 -18.48
C LEU A 130 11.45 -2.28 -19.18
N ALA A 131 10.23 -1.88 -18.88
CA ALA A 131 9.62 -0.68 -19.45
C ALA A 131 10.44 0.58 -19.13
N MET A 132 10.90 0.73 -17.89
CA MET A 132 11.70 1.87 -17.48
C MET A 132 13.08 1.89 -18.15
N VAL A 133 13.70 0.73 -18.36
CA VAL A 133 14.96 0.62 -19.13
C VAL A 133 14.76 1.03 -20.60
N VAL A 134 13.62 0.71 -21.21
CA VAL A 134 13.31 1.11 -22.59
C VAL A 134 13.02 2.61 -22.69
N LEU A 135 12.24 3.16 -21.77
CA LEU A 135 11.89 4.59 -21.76
C LEU A 135 13.09 5.48 -21.48
N PHE A 136 14.07 4.98 -20.72
CA PHE A 136 15.26 5.71 -20.32
C PHE A 136 16.51 4.93 -20.76
N PRO A 137 17.06 5.21 -21.97
CA PRO A 137 18.16 4.42 -22.55
C PRO A 137 19.45 4.46 -21.73
N THR A 138 19.63 5.46 -20.85
CA THR A 138 20.70 5.47 -19.87
C THR A 138 20.37 4.47 -18.77
N ARG A 139 20.91 3.31 -18.88
CA ARG A 139 20.60 2.09 -18.14
C ARG A 139 20.36 2.27 -16.62
N GLN A 140 21.24 2.95 -15.94
CA GLN A 140 21.12 3.14 -14.49
C GLN A 140 19.89 3.96 -14.11
N ILE A 141 19.58 5.01 -14.86
CA ILE A 141 18.43 5.87 -14.60
C ILE A 141 17.12 5.09 -14.79
N GLY A 142 17.01 4.26 -15.84
CA GLY A 142 15.81 3.46 -16.07
C GLY A 142 15.54 2.49 -14.94
N LEU A 143 16.56 1.74 -14.51
CA LEU A 143 16.46 0.79 -13.41
C LEU A 143 16.14 1.48 -12.06
N GLU A 144 16.78 2.62 -11.77
CA GLU A 144 16.53 3.42 -10.57
C GLU A 144 15.07 3.89 -10.50
N LEU A 145 14.56 4.43 -11.62
CA LEU A 145 13.16 4.88 -11.71
C LEU A 145 12.19 3.69 -11.64
N GLY A 146 12.53 2.55 -12.24
CA GLY A 146 11.74 1.32 -12.13
C GLY A 146 11.63 0.85 -10.67
N ALA A 147 12.73 0.82 -9.95
CA ALA A 147 12.75 0.46 -8.53
C ALA A 147 11.94 1.46 -7.68
N ILE A 148 12.14 2.77 -7.88
CA ILE A 148 11.39 3.82 -7.18
C ILE A 148 9.89 3.68 -7.45
N LEU A 149 9.47 3.44 -8.69
CA LEU A 149 8.07 3.28 -9.07
C LEU A 149 7.45 2.03 -8.42
N LEU A 150 8.18 0.91 -8.36
CA LEU A 150 7.70 -0.31 -7.73
C LEU A 150 7.57 -0.16 -6.20
N ILE A 151 8.56 0.44 -5.55
CA ILE A 151 8.50 0.73 -4.12
C ILE A 151 7.33 1.69 -3.83
N PHE A 152 7.14 2.71 -4.67
CA PHE A 152 5.99 3.63 -4.63
C PHE A 152 4.67 2.88 -4.66
N THR A 153 4.48 1.94 -5.61
CA THR A 153 3.22 1.18 -5.71
C THR A 153 2.98 0.28 -4.48
N GLY A 154 4.04 -0.17 -3.80
CA GLY A 154 3.94 -0.91 -2.54
C GLY A 154 3.59 -0.06 -1.32
N GLN A 155 3.83 1.25 -1.38
CA GLN A 155 3.66 2.17 -0.24
C GLN A 155 2.40 3.02 -0.31
N VAL A 156 1.93 3.38 -1.50
CA VAL A 156 0.98 4.48 -1.73
C VAL A 156 -0.42 4.21 -1.21
N TRP A 157 -0.91 2.98 -1.30
CA TRP A 157 -2.33 2.66 -1.11
C TRP A 157 -2.82 2.90 0.32
N ASN A 158 -2.04 2.44 1.31
CA ASN A 158 -2.37 2.64 2.73
C ASN A 158 -2.45 4.12 3.10
N MET A 159 -1.53 4.93 2.59
CA MET A 159 -1.52 6.37 2.83
C MET A 159 -2.68 7.08 2.15
N ALA A 160 -2.99 6.71 0.89
CA ALA A 160 -4.10 7.29 0.14
C ALA A 160 -5.45 7.00 0.80
N PHE A 161 -5.66 5.76 1.24
CA PHE A 161 -6.87 5.37 1.96
C PHE A 161 -6.98 6.05 3.32
N SER A 162 -5.89 6.13 4.07
CA SER A 162 -5.84 6.82 5.36
C SER A 162 -6.17 8.31 5.22
N PHE A 163 -5.59 8.97 4.23
CA PHE A 163 -5.86 10.38 3.99
C PHE A 163 -7.32 10.63 3.57
N TYR A 164 -7.84 9.83 2.63
CA TYR A 164 -9.25 9.87 2.24
C TYR A 164 -10.20 9.68 3.44
N SER A 165 -9.96 8.64 4.25
CA SER A 165 -10.80 8.35 5.42
C SER A 165 -10.76 9.48 6.45
N SER A 166 -9.59 10.06 6.68
CA SER A 166 -9.43 11.20 7.58
C SER A 166 -10.24 12.41 7.09
N LEU A 167 -10.22 12.72 5.79
CA LEU A 167 -11.01 13.82 5.24
C LEU A 167 -12.51 13.60 5.40
N LYS A 168 -12.99 12.36 5.26
CA LYS A 168 -14.41 12.00 5.43
C LYS A 168 -14.86 12.02 6.89
N SER A 169 -13.93 11.87 7.83
CA SER A 169 -14.22 11.87 9.28
C SER A 169 -14.13 13.26 9.93
N ILE A 170 -13.80 14.32 9.19
CA ILE A 170 -13.78 15.69 9.72
C ILE A 170 -15.19 16.06 10.22
N PRO A 171 -15.34 16.49 11.49
CA PRO A 171 -16.61 16.95 12.03
C PRO A 171 -17.23 18.05 11.21
N ARG A 172 -18.56 18.05 11.08
CA ARG A 172 -19.30 19.03 10.27
C ARG A 172 -19.07 20.46 10.77
N GLU A 173 -18.99 20.65 12.08
CA GLU A 173 -18.76 21.93 12.73
C GLU A 173 -17.47 22.61 12.27
N LEU A 174 -16.39 21.83 12.12
CA LEU A 174 -15.10 22.33 11.61
C LEU A 174 -15.20 22.68 10.11
N GLY A 175 -15.95 21.89 9.36
CA GLY A 175 -16.25 22.17 7.96
C GLY A 175 -17.04 23.48 7.77
N GLU A 176 -18.06 23.69 8.58
CA GLU A 176 -18.88 24.90 8.60
C GLU A 176 -18.07 26.13 9.04
N ALA A 177 -17.27 26.01 10.11
CA ALA A 177 -16.36 27.07 10.54
C ALA A 177 -15.42 27.49 9.41
N SER A 178 -14.82 26.54 8.69
CA SER A 178 -13.96 26.87 7.54
C SER A 178 -14.68 27.65 6.43
N THR A 179 -15.98 27.42 6.28
CA THR A 179 -16.85 28.12 5.30
C THR A 179 -17.20 29.52 5.79
N ILE A 180 -17.54 29.69 7.08
CA ILE A 180 -17.82 30.98 7.71
C ILE A 180 -16.60 31.89 7.64
N TYR A 181 -15.41 31.36 7.93
CA TYR A 181 -14.14 32.09 7.80
C TYR A 181 -13.67 32.24 6.34
N LYS A 182 -14.46 31.78 5.36
CA LYS A 182 -14.20 31.88 3.92
C LYS A 182 -12.79 31.34 3.54
N PHE A 183 -12.38 30.23 4.09
CA PHE A 183 -11.09 29.62 3.73
C PHE A 183 -11.05 29.30 2.23
N SER A 184 -9.92 29.60 1.58
CA SER A 184 -9.63 29.10 0.24
C SER A 184 -9.39 27.59 0.30
N ARG A 185 -9.45 26.89 -0.86
CA ARG A 185 -9.18 25.45 -0.92
C ARG A 185 -7.80 25.09 -0.32
N TRP A 186 -6.78 25.91 -0.59
CA TRP A 186 -5.43 25.72 -0.05
C TRP A 186 -5.37 26.02 1.45
N GLN A 187 -5.99 27.09 1.92
CA GLN A 187 -6.08 27.39 3.35
C GLN A 187 -6.78 26.25 4.11
N ARG A 188 -7.91 25.76 3.57
CA ARG A 188 -8.62 24.64 4.16
C ARG A 188 -7.74 23.38 4.21
N LEU A 189 -7.03 23.06 3.10
CA LEU A 189 -6.14 21.92 3.04
C LEU A 189 -5.02 22.01 4.10
N PHE A 190 -4.29 23.13 4.18
CA PHE A 190 -3.14 23.25 5.07
C PHE A 190 -3.49 23.56 6.52
N THR A 191 -4.62 24.24 6.79
CA THR A 191 -4.99 24.67 8.15
C THR A 191 -5.91 23.70 8.86
N LEU A 192 -6.75 22.96 8.12
CA LEU A 192 -7.75 22.05 8.69
C LEU A 192 -7.49 20.59 8.29
N GLU A 193 -7.42 20.31 7.00
CA GLU A 193 -7.50 18.94 6.47
C GLU A 193 -6.21 18.15 6.70
N LEU A 194 -5.05 18.70 6.36
CA LEU A 194 -3.75 18.07 6.61
C LEU A 194 -3.44 17.92 8.12
N PRO A 195 -3.66 18.95 8.96
CA PRO A 195 -3.51 18.78 10.41
C PRO A 195 -4.43 17.70 10.99
N TYR A 196 -5.69 17.65 10.57
CA TYR A 196 -6.63 16.62 11.02
C TYR A 196 -6.21 15.21 10.57
N ALA A 197 -5.75 15.07 9.34
CA ALA A 197 -5.27 13.81 8.79
C ALA A 197 -3.86 13.42 9.25
N ALA A 198 -3.11 14.33 9.91
CA ALA A 198 -1.68 14.14 10.19
C ALA A 198 -1.38 12.85 10.96
N ILE A 199 -2.18 12.53 11.98
CA ILE A 199 -1.96 11.34 12.80
C ILE A 199 -2.09 10.06 11.97
N GLY A 200 -3.22 9.91 11.26
CA GLY A 200 -3.46 8.75 10.41
C GLY A 200 -2.42 8.63 9.29
N LEU A 201 -2.08 9.76 8.66
CA LEU A 201 -1.10 9.80 7.58
C LEU A 201 0.31 9.43 8.06
N VAL A 202 0.75 9.93 9.21
CA VAL A 202 2.07 9.63 9.79
C VAL A 202 2.18 8.14 10.17
N TRP A 203 1.17 7.58 10.85
CA TRP A 203 1.16 6.16 11.19
C TRP A 203 1.19 5.25 9.95
N ASN A 204 0.36 5.55 8.95
CA ASN A 204 0.35 4.77 7.72
C ASN A 204 1.61 4.97 6.88
N SER A 205 2.24 6.16 6.93
CA SER A 205 3.55 6.40 6.32
C SER A 205 4.63 5.51 6.93
N MET A 206 4.69 5.43 8.25
CA MET A 206 5.66 4.58 8.95
C MET A 206 5.50 3.10 8.56
N VAL A 207 4.26 2.60 8.57
CA VAL A 207 3.96 1.22 8.18
C VAL A 207 4.29 0.98 6.69
N SER A 208 3.97 1.94 5.83
CA SER A 208 4.26 1.86 4.39
C SER A 208 5.75 1.85 4.08
N VAL A 209 6.56 2.65 4.79
CA VAL A 209 8.02 2.63 4.62
C VAL A 209 8.61 1.33 5.16
N ALA A 210 8.11 0.81 6.29
CA ALA A 210 8.53 -0.50 6.80
C ALA A 210 8.28 -1.63 5.76
N GLY A 211 7.09 -1.64 5.13
CA GLY A 211 6.80 -2.53 4.01
C GLY A 211 7.65 -2.24 2.77
N GLY A 212 8.02 -0.98 2.55
CA GLY A 212 8.85 -0.52 1.44
C GLY A 212 10.24 -1.17 1.39
N TRP A 213 10.82 -1.52 2.53
CA TRP A 213 12.09 -2.26 2.59
C TRP A 213 12.01 -3.63 1.93
N PHE A 214 10.86 -4.30 2.03
CA PHE A 214 10.64 -5.58 1.35
C PHE A 214 10.68 -5.43 -0.17
N PHE A 215 9.99 -4.43 -0.71
CA PHE A 215 9.98 -4.17 -2.15
C PHE A 215 11.33 -3.66 -2.65
N LEU A 216 12.01 -2.81 -1.88
CA LEU A 216 13.36 -2.33 -2.17
C LEU A 216 14.34 -3.49 -2.37
N MET A 217 14.34 -4.45 -1.43
CA MET A 217 15.20 -5.63 -1.52
C MET A 217 14.94 -6.41 -2.81
N ALA A 218 13.67 -6.66 -3.14
CA ALA A 218 13.31 -7.38 -4.36
C ALA A 218 13.74 -6.63 -5.63
N CYS A 219 13.59 -5.30 -5.67
CA CYS A 219 14.01 -4.48 -6.82
C CYS A 219 15.53 -4.44 -6.98
N GLU A 220 16.28 -4.35 -5.89
CA GLU A 220 17.74 -4.31 -5.92
C GLU A 220 18.37 -5.65 -6.32
N MET A 221 17.69 -6.77 -6.05
CA MET A 221 18.15 -8.12 -6.37
C MET A 221 17.72 -8.61 -7.77
N PHE A 222 17.00 -7.79 -8.54
CA PHE A 222 16.30 -8.25 -9.73
C PHE A 222 17.24 -8.69 -10.84
N VAL A 223 17.04 -9.93 -11.32
CA VAL A 223 17.72 -10.55 -12.47
C VAL A 223 16.64 -11.08 -13.42
N LEU A 224 16.83 -10.98 -14.71
CA LEU A 224 15.91 -11.49 -15.73
C LEU A 224 16.65 -12.32 -16.76
N GLY A 225 16.49 -13.62 -16.72
CA GLY A 225 17.21 -14.55 -17.58
C GLY A 225 18.72 -14.43 -17.40
N SER A 226 19.44 -14.25 -18.50
CA SER A 226 20.89 -14.01 -18.50
C SER A 226 21.29 -12.56 -18.23
N ARG A 227 20.31 -11.65 -18.05
CA ARG A 227 20.56 -10.22 -17.88
C ARG A 227 20.53 -9.82 -16.42
N ASP A 228 21.60 -9.21 -15.98
CA ASP A 228 21.76 -8.69 -14.64
C ASP A 228 21.21 -7.25 -14.56
N PHE A 229 20.11 -7.08 -13.85
CA PHE A 229 19.48 -5.78 -13.58
C PHE A 229 19.64 -5.35 -12.12
N ARG A 230 20.55 -5.99 -11.38
CA ARG A 230 20.81 -5.62 -9.99
C ARG A 230 21.23 -4.16 -9.85
N LEU A 231 20.70 -3.51 -8.85
CA LEU A 231 21.08 -2.15 -8.49
C LEU A 231 22.06 -2.16 -7.29
N PRO A 232 23.11 -1.34 -7.31
CA PRO A 232 23.98 -1.22 -6.13
C PRO A 232 23.16 -0.78 -4.91
N GLY A 233 23.13 -1.63 -3.89
CA GLY A 233 22.34 -1.41 -2.69
C GLY A 233 22.51 -2.54 -1.67
N LEU A 234 21.80 -2.43 -0.54
CA LEU A 234 21.84 -3.45 0.52
C LEU A 234 21.21 -4.77 0.07
N GLY A 235 20.18 -4.71 -0.80
CA GLY A 235 19.52 -5.89 -1.34
C GLY A 235 20.45 -6.73 -2.21
N SER A 236 21.09 -6.09 -3.18
CA SER A 236 22.05 -6.75 -4.08
C SER A 236 23.29 -7.24 -3.33
N TYR A 237 23.76 -6.50 -2.32
CA TYR A 237 24.84 -6.96 -1.44
C TYR A 237 24.47 -8.25 -0.71
N LEU A 238 23.30 -8.30 -0.07
CA LEU A 238 22.82 -9.49 0.66
C LEU A 238 22.58 -10.67 -0.29
N GLN A 239 22.01 -10.43 -1.46
CA GLN A 239 21.80 -11.48 -2.46
C GLN A 239 23.12 -12.04 -2.98
N THR A 240 24.11 -11.20 -3.27
CA THR A 240 25.43 -11.64 -3.73
C THR A 240 26.15 -12.41 -2.63
N ALA A 241 26.09 -11.94 -1.38
CA ALA A 241 26.65 -12.65 -0.24
C ALA A 241 25.98 -14.03 -0.02
N ALA A 242 24.66 -14.12 -0.23
CA ALA A 242 23.94 -15.39 -0.16
C ALA A 242 24.32 -16.34 -1.31
N SER A 243 24.42 -15.84 -2.53
CA SER A 243 24.78 -16.65 -3.70
C SER A 243 26.21 -17.19 -3.62
N THR A 244 27.15 -16.43 -3.07
CA THR A 244 28.53 -16.87 -2.82
C THR A 244 28.70 -17.72 -1.55
N GLY A 245 27.70 -17.69 -0.66
CA GLY A 245 27.75 -18.38 0.64
C GLY A 245 28.66 -17.70 1.66
N ASP A 246 28.96 -16.40 1.49
CA ASP A 246 29.77 -15.64 2.45
C ASP A 246 28.91 -15.20 3.65
N PHE A 247 28.94 -16.04 4.69
CA PHE A 247 28.18 -15.78 5.92
C PHE A 247 28.64 -14.50 6.64
N LYS A 248 29.92 -14.13 6.56
CA LYS A 248 30.41 -12.91 7.20
C LYS A 248 29.81 -11.68 6.49
N ALA A 249 29.79 -11.67 5.17
CA ALA A 249 29.16 -10.61 4.40
C ALA A 249 27.64 -10.51 4.69
N ILE A 250 26.93 -11.65 4.80
CA ILE A 250 25.51 -11.66 5.18
C ILE A 250 25.30 -10.97 6.54
N VAL A 251 26.10 -11.32 7.55
CA VAL A 251 26.01 -10.72 8.90
C VAL A 251 26.27 -9.20 8.86
N TRP A 252 27.29 -8.76 8.12
CA TRP A 252 27.60 -7.34 7.96
C TRP A 252 26.48 -6.58 7.23
N GLY A 253 25.95 -7.13 6.14
CA GLY A 253 24.84 -6.54 5.39
C GLY A 253 23.57 -6.44 6.22
N LEU A 254 23.20 -7.51 6.92
CA LEU A 254 22.03 -7.54 7.79
C LEU A 254 22.18 -6.58 8.98
N GLY A 255 23.35 -6.56 9.62
CA GLY A 255 23.65 -5.63 10.71
C GLY A 255 23.54 -4.16 10.27
N THR A 256 24.10 -3.84 9.10
CA THR A 256 24.01 -2.48 8.51
C THR A 256 22.55 -2.10 8.22
N MET A 257 21.78 -3.02 7.66
CA MET A 257 20.36 -2.77 7.35
C MET A 257 19.55 -2.53 8.64
N ILE A 258 19.72 -3.36 9.66
CA ILE A 258 19.07 -3.19 10.97
C ILE A 258 19.45 -1.82 11.58
N ALA A 259 20.74 -1.49 11.55
CA ALA A 259 21.22 -0.20 12.07
C ALA A 259 20.56 1.00 11.38
N ILE A 260 20.40 0.96 10.05
CA ILE A 260 19.74 2.04 9.29
C ILE A 260 18.25 2.11 9.59
N ILE A 261 17.56 0.98 9.68
CA ILE A 261 16.14 0.94 10.00
C ILE A 261 15.90 1.52 11.39
N VAL A 262 16.70 1.12 12.38
CA VAL A 262 16.64 1.67 13.73
C VAL A 262 16.98 3.15 13.75
N ALA A 263 18.01 3.58 13.03
CA ALA A 263 18.35 4.98 12.92
C ALA A 263 17.23 5.81 12.29
N THR A 264 16.61 5.33 11.22
CA THR A 264 15.45 5.96 10.56
C THR A 264 14.26 6.07 11.51
N ASP A 265 13.98 5.00 12.28
CA ASP A 265 12.91 5.03 13.29
C ASP A 265 13.17 6.09 14.36
N GLN A 266 14.38 6.12 14.91
CA GLN A 266 14.71 7.04 16.01
C GLN A 266 14.83 8.51 15.55
N ILE A 267 15.43 8.72 14.35
CA ILE A 267 15.77 10.07 13.87
C ILE A 267 14.60 10.72 13.12
N ILE A 268 13.80 9.93 12.39
CA ILE A 268 12.74 10.43 11.54
C ILE A 268 11.37 10.16 12.15
N TRP A 269 11.02 8.87 12.40
CA TRP A 269 9.66 8.52 12.76
C TRP A 269 9.25 8.97 14.14
N ARG A 270 10.05 8.74 15.17
CA ARG A 270 9.71 9.15 16.55
C ARG A 270 9.47 10.66 16.70
N PRO A 271 10.32 11.55 16.16
CA PRO A 271 10.04 12.99 16.20
C PRO A 271 8.75 13.37 15.44
N ILE A 272 8.50 12.75 14.27
CA ILE A 272 7.31 13.04 13.47
C ILE A 272 6.03 12.56 14.17
N ILE A 273 6.05 11.37 14.78
CA ILE A 273 4.93 10.86 15.57
C ILE A 273 4.65 11.79 16.76
N ALA A 274 5.67 12.12 17.55
CA ALA A 274 5.52 13.04 18.66
C ALA A 274 5.05 14.45 18.24
N TRP A 275 5.41 14.88 17.01
CA TRP A 275 4.89 16.11 16.44
C TRP A 275 3.43 15.97 16.02
N SER A 276 3.02 14.84 15.46
CA SER A 276 1.65 14.61 15.01
C SER A 276 0.66 14.49 16.16
N ASP A 277 1.10 14.03 17.33
CA ASP A 277 0.26 13.91 18.54
C ASP A 277 -0.35 15.25 19.00
N LYS A 278 0.27 16.39 18.63
CA LYS A 278 -0.31 17.72 18.93
C LYS A 278 -1.63 18.01 18.20
N PHE A 279 -1.93 17.26 17.13
CA PHE A 279 -3.16 17.39 16.36
C PHE A 279 -4.27 16.42 16.81
N LYS A 280 -4.05 15.71 17.92
CA LYS A 280 -5.00 14.76 18.47
C LYS A 280 -6.19 15.52 19.07
N PHE A 281 -7.37 15.27 18.51
CA PHE A 281 -8.64 15.79 19.03
C PHE A 281 -9.17 14.82 20.10
N GLU A 282 -8.75 14.96 21.34
CA GLU A 282 -9.31 14.20 22.46
C GLU A 282 -10.06 15.15 23.40
N GLN A 283 -11.29 14.78 23.73
CA GLN A 283 -12.07 15.45 24.78
C GLN A 283 -11.64 15.05 26.20
N VAL A 284 -10.85 14.00 26.33
CA VAL A 284 -10.34 13.48 27.62
C VAL A 284 -8.86 13.13 27.47
N GLU A 285 -8.01 13.71 28.31
CA GLU A 285 -6.56 13.37 28.36
C GLU A 285 -6.35 11.96 28.95
N THR A 286 -6.44 10.94 28.14
CA THR A 286 -6.10 9.56 28.51
C THR A 286 -4.97 9.06 27.61
N GLY A 287 -3.73 9.20 28.07
CA GLY A 287 -2.61 8.53 27.42
C GLY A 287 -1.26 9.18 27.68
N SER A 288 -0.23 8.37 27.87
CA SER A 288 1.16 8.82 27.97
C SER A 288 1.60 9.41 26.61
N ARG A 289 1.91 10.70 26.57
CA ARG A 289 2.47 11.37 25.39
C ARG A 289 3.76 10.68 24.97
N VAL A 290 3.90 10.36 23.69
CA VAL A 290 5.15 9.85 23.14
C VAL A 290 6.19 10.97 23.22
N SER A 291 7.19 10.82 24.09
CA SER A 291 8.28 11.79 24.20
C SER A 291 9.42 11.41 23.26
N SER A 292 9.88 12.36 22.45
CA SER A 292 11.08 12.19 21.63
C SER A 292 12.16 13.18 22.10
N PRO A 293 13.30 12.69 22.59
CA PRO A 293 14.42 13.56 22.98
C PRO A 293 14.90 14.44 21.84
N LEU A 294 14.87 13.90 20.60
CA LEU A 294 15.27 14.64 19.41
C LEU A 294 14.27 15.75 19.04
N LEU A 295 12.97 15.51 19.19
CA LEU A 295 11.97 16.55 18.98
C LEU A 295 12.16 17.70 19.99
N HIS A 296 12.47 17.38 21.25
CA HIS A 296 12.78 18.36 22.27
C HIS A 296 14.04 19.18 21.90
N LEU A 297 15.07 18.51 21.39
CA LEU A 297 16.28 19.16 20.89
C LEU A 297 15.97 20.10 19.72
N PHE A 298 15.18 19.66 18.73
CA PHE A 298 14.79 20.48 17.58
C PHE A 298 13.94 21.69 17.97
N GLN A 299 13.03 21.54 18.92
CA GLN A 299 12.19 22.64 19.41
C GLN A 299 13.00 23.70 20.21
N HIS A 300 14.08 23.28 20.88
CA HIS A 300 14.91 24.16 21.69
C HIS A 300 16.15 24.68 20.95
N SER A 301 16.47 24.15 19.78
CA SER A 301 17.58 24.61 18.95
C SER A 301 17.36 26.06 18.47
N LYS A 302 18.28 26.98 18.86
CA LYS A 302 18.25 28.38 18.40
C LYS A 302 18.45 28.50 16.89
N GLY A 303 19.27 27.62 16.28
CA GLY A 303 19.53 27.58 14.85
C GLY A 303 18.31 27.22 14.04
N ILE A 304 17.59 26.16 14.43
CA ILE A 304 16.36 25.70 13.75
C ILE A 304 15.24 26.73 13.89
N ARG A 305 15.12 27.36 15.07
CA ARG A 305 14.15 28.44 15.30
C ARG A 305 14.46 29.67 14.44
N SER A 306 15.73 30.02 14.29
CA SER A 306 16.16 31.09 13.41
C SER A 306 15.89 30.77 11.94
N LEU A 307 16.23 29.56 11.50
CA LEU A 307 15.96 29.11 10.13
C LEU A 307 14.45 29.12 9.82
N ARG A 308 13.63 28.65 10.74
CA ARG A 308 12.18 28.70 10.60
C ARG A 308 11.67 30.14 10.44
N LYS A 309 12.10 31.03 11.35
CA LYS A 309 11.64 32.43 11.38
C LYS A 309 12.09 33.21 10.14
N HIS A 310 13.30 32.92 9.61
CA HIS A 310 13.87 33.72 8.51
C HIS A 310 13.62 33.07 7.12
N THR A 311 13.28 31.80 7.04
CA THR A 311 13.12 31.12 5.75
C THR A 311 11.71 30.52 5.58
N ILE A 312 11.24 29.72 6.54
CA ILE A 312 9.99 28.97 6.39
C ILE A 312 8.77 29.88 6.57
N ASP A 313 8.74 30.66 7.66
CA ASP A 313 7.59 31.52 7.97
C ASP A 313 7.37 32.61 6.89
N PRO A 314 8.38 33.34 6.36
CA PRO A 314 8.16 34.31 5.28
C PRO A 314 7.80 33.67 3.94
N ILE A 315 8.28 32.45 3.63
CA ILE A 315 7.86 31.70 2.44
C ILE A 315 6.38 31.31 2.57
N ALA A 316 5.98 30.80 3.72
CA ALA A 316 4.58 30.45 3.99
C ALA A 316 3.66 31.67 3.93
N GLU A 317 4.06 32.79 4.55
CA GLU A 317 3.30 34.04 4.49
C GLU A 317 3.21 34.62 3.06
N SER A 318 4.30 34.58 2.30
CA SER A 318 4.29 35.02 0.90
C SER A 318 3.41 34.12 0.02
N PHE A 319 3.39 32.84 0.27
CA PHE A 319 2.50 31.89 -0.41
C PHE A 319 1.03 32.19 -0.10
N TYR A 320 0.68 32.33 1.19
CA TYR A 320 -0.68 32.68 1.59
C TYR A 320 -1.14 34.03 1.04
N ARG A 321 -0.26 35.01 1.03
CA ARG A 321 -0.55 36.35 0.46
C ARG A 321 -0.79 36.27 -1.04
N ARG A 322 0.04 35.57 -1.82
CA ARG A 322 -0.16 35.38 -3.27
C ARG A 322 -1.46 34.64 -3.57
N VAL A 323 -1.81 33.63 -2.79
CA VAL A 323 -3.07 32.88 -2.93
C VAL A 323 -4.27 33.80 -2.67
N ASP A 324 -4.17 34.70 -1.67
CA ASP A 324 -5.25 35.65 -1.36
C ASP A 324 -5.35 36.79 -2.38
N GLU A 325 -4.23 37.32 -2.87
CA GLU A 325 -4.17 38.31 -3.97
C GLU A 325 -4.76 37.75 -5.27
N ASN A 326 -4.36 36.54 -5.68
CA ASN A 326 -4.91 35.88 -6.86
C ASN A 326 -6.43 35.62 -6.72
N ARG A 327 -6.90 35.36 -5.50
CA ARG A 327 -8.32 35.20 -5.22
C ARG A 327 -9.07 36.52 -5.35
N ARG A 328 -8.52 37.62 -4.80
CA ARG A 328 -9.12 38.97 -4.93
C ARG A 328 -9.15 39.39 -6.38
N ALA A 329 -8.08 39.16 -7.14
CA ALA A 329 -8.03 39.44 -8.57
C ALA A 329 -9.06 38.61 -9.36
N ALA A 330 -9.20 37.30 -9.07
CA ALA A 330 -10.20 36.44 -9.70
C ALA A 330 -11.63 36.83 -9.36
N PHE A 331 -11.90 37.29 -8.14
CA PHE A 331 -13.21 37.85 -7.76
C PHE A 331 -13.49 39.19 -8.42
N ALA A 332 -12.52 40.08 -8.54
CA ALA A 332 -12.63 41.35 -9.25
C ALA A 332 -12.93 41.10 -10.74
N HIS A 333 -12.15 40.24 -11.39
CA HIS A 333 -12.36 39.85 -12.78
C HIS A 333 -13.74 39.21 -13.03
N ARG A 334 -14.22 38.39 -12.10
CA ARG A 334 -15.54 37.76 -12.19
C ARG A 334 -16.66 38.75 -12.00
N ARG A 335 -16.44 39.80 -11.23
CA ARG A 335 -17.41 40.90 -11.02
C ARG A 335 -17.46 41.82 -12.23
N GLU A 336 -16.35 42.11 -12.86
CA GLU A 336 -16.27 42.91 -14.10
C GLU A 336 -16.86 42.16 -15.30
N SER A 337 -16.55 40.83 -15.45
CA SER A 337 -17.13 40.02 -16.54
C SER A 337 -18.63 39.77 -16.37
N PHE A 338 -19.16 39.77 -15.14
CA PHE A 338 -20.60 39.66 -14.90
C PHE A 338 -21.34 40.95 -15.30
N SER A 339 -20.66 42.11 -15.26
CA SER A 339 -21.23 43.40 -15.68
C SER A 339 -21.24 43.61 -17.21
N GLN A 340 -20.46 42.83 -17.96
CA GLN A 340 -20.31 42.99 -19.42
C GLN A 340 -21.11 41.98 -20.26
N GLY A 341 -21.88 41.08 -19.66
CA GLY A 341 -22.77 40.13 -20.39
C GLY A 341 -22.07 39.13 -21.33
N THR A 342 -20.74 39.22 -21.50
CA THR A 342 -19.94 38.37 -22.41
C THR A 342 -19.45 37.09 -21.75
N ALA A 343 -19.48 37.04 -20.43
CA ALA A 343 -18.89 35.92 -19.64
C ALA A 343 -19.69 34.62 -19.75
N GLU A 344 -20.99 34.65 -19.98
CA GLU A 344 -21.81 33.43 -20.05
C GLU A 344 -21.55 32.63 -21.33
N ALA A 345 -21.40 33.32 -22.47
CA ALA A 345 -21.16 32.68 -23.76
C ALA A 345 -19.72 32.10 -23.85
N GLU A 346 -18.73 32.81 -23.32
CA GLU A 346 -17.33 32.33 -23.25
C GLU A 346 -17.15 31.20 -22.23
N SER A 347 -17.80 31.27 -21.09
CA SER A 347 -17.79 30.20 -20.07
C SER A 347 -18.44 28.93 -20.61
N GLN A 348 -19.61 29.03 -21.28
CA GLN A 348 -20.27 27.87 -21.88
C GLN A 348 -19.47 27.26 -23.02
N ARG A 349 -18.78 28.05 -23.83
CA ARG A 349 -17.91 27.58 -24.92
C ARG A 349 -16.68 26.85 -24.36
N ASN A 350 -16.04 27.41 -23.34
CA ASN A 350 -14.88 26.77 -22.67
C ASN A 350 -15.30 25.51 -21.92
N GLU A 351 -16.45 25.48 -21.25
CA GLU A 351 -16.95 24.25 -20.62
C GLU A 351 -17.30 23.17 -21.65
N ARG A 352 -17.84 23.51 -22.81
CA ARG A 352 -18.07 22.54 -23.89
C ARG A 352 -16.78 22.03 -24.49
N LEU A 353 -15.78 22.87 -24.75
CA LEU A 353 -14.47 22.44 -25.24
C LEU A 353 -13.73 21.52 -24.24
N VAL A 354 -13.75 21.87 -22.96
CA VAL A 354 -13.18 21.04 -21.90
C VAL A 354 -13.95 19.73 -21.74
N SER A 355 -15.28 19.74 -21.91
CA SER A 355 -16.10 18.52 -21.87
C SER A 355 -15.83 17.61 -23.07
N ILE A 356 -15.70 18.17 -24.29
CA ILE A 356 -15.35 17.43 -25.50
C ILE A 356 -13.94 16.85 -25.36
N PHE A 357 -12.96 17.65 -24.93
CA PHE A 357 -11.59 17.18 -24.71
C PHE A 357 -11.54 16.04 -23.69
N ARG A 358 -12.22 16.17 -22.55
CA ARG A 358 -12.33 15.09 -21.55
C ARG A 358 -13.01 13.85 -22.13
N GLY A 359 -14.07 14.02 -22.91
CA GLY A 359 -14.77 12.91 -23.58
C GLY A 359 -13.86 12.20 -24.58
N THR A 360 -13.13 12.94 -25.40
CA THR A 360 -12.18 12.39 -26.38
C THR A 360 -11.04 11.64 -25.70
N VAL A 361 -10.44 12.24 -24.66
CA VAL A 361 -9.37 11.57 -23.88
C VAL A 361 -9.89 10.29 -23.24
N LEU A 362 -11.11 10.31 -22.67
CA LEU A 362 -11.72 9.11 -22.09
C LEU A 362 -11.96 8.03 -23.14
N ILE A 363 -12.47 8.39 -24.32
CA ILE A 363 -12.69 7.44 -25.43
C ILE A 363 -11.37 6.84 -25.89
N LEU A 364 -10.32 7.66 -26.05
CA LEU A 364 -8.98 7.17 -26.43
C LEU A 364 -8.39 6.24 -25.39
N ILE A 365 -8.53 6.54 -24.11
CA ILE A 365 -8.09 5.66 -23.03
C ILE A 365 -8.88 4.34 -23.05
N VAL A 366 -10.20 4.37 -23.20
CA VAL A 366 -11.03 3.16 -23.27
C VAL A 366 -10.68 2.34 -24.52
N ALA A 367 -10.57 2.97 -25.69
CA ALA A 367 -10.23 2.29 -26.92
C ALA A 367 -8.82 1.66 -26.87
N GLY A 368 -7.83 2.41 -26.35
CA GLY A 368 -6.47 1.90 -26.13
C GLY A 368 -6.44 0.74 -25.13
N THR A 369 -7.23 0.81 -24.07
CA THR A 369 -7.38 -0.25 -23.06
C THR A 369 -7.99 -1.51 -23.67
N LEU A 370 -9.07 -1.37 -24.45
CA LEU A 370 -9.72 -2.50 -25.12
C LEU A 370 -8.82 -3.15 -26.17
N TYR A 371 -8.10 -2.33 -26.94
CA TYR A 371 -7.10 -2.80 -27.92
C TYR A 371 -5.98 -3.60 -27.23
N ALA A 372 -5.40 -3.06 -26.17
CA ALA A 372 -4.35 -3.72 -25.41
C ALA A 372 -4.85 -4.99 -24.69
N ALA A 373 -6.08 -4.98 -24.16
CA ALA A 373 -6.72 -6.17 -23.56
C ALA A 373 -6.96 -7.27 -24.60
N PHE A 374 -7.42 -6.90 -25.81
CA PHE A 374 -7.59 -7.83 -26.92
C PHE A 374 -6.26 -8.50 -27.30
N HIS A 375 -5.20 -7.71 -27.47
CA HIS A 375 -3.87 -8.25 -27.77
C HIS A 375 -3.27 -9.07 -26.62
N ALA A 376 -3.56 -8.71 -25.36
CA ALA A 376 -3.19 -9.54 -24.22
C ALA A 376 -3.87 -10.92 -24.27
N LEU A 377 -5.16 -10.97 -24.63
CA LEU A 377 -5.91 -12.23 -24.78
C LEU A 377 -5.36 -13.08 -25.94
N THR A 378 -4.95 -12.47 -27.07
CA THR A 378 -4.35 -13.22 -28.17
C THR A 378 -3.01 -13.88 -27.79
N LEU A 379 -2.22 -13.24 -26.91
CA LEU A 379 -1.00 -13.86 -26.37
C LEU A 379 -1.27 -15.11 -25.53
N LEU A 380 -2.44 -15.20 -24.90
CA LEU A 380 -2.81 -16.35 -24.06
C LEU A 380 -3.21 -17.57 -24.89
N HIS A 381 -3.53 -17.40 -26.17
CA HIS A 381 -3.94 -18.49 -27.07
C HIS A 381 -2.84 -19.53 -27.27
N ASP A 382 -1.57 -19.12 -27.19
CA ASP A 382 -0.42 -20.00 -27.43
C ASP A 382 -0.01 -20.85 -26.21
N ILE A 383 -0.73 -20.71 -25.08
CA ILE A 383 -0.43 -21.43 -23.84
C ILE A 383 -1.01 -22.85 -23.92
N SER A 384 -0.16 -23.85 -23.71
CA SER A 384 -0.60 -25.24 -23.71
C SER A 384 -1.48 -25.58 -22.50
N TRP A 385 -2.33 -26.60 -22.66
CA TRP A 385 -3.15 -27.11 -21.54
C TRP A 385 -2.31 -27.55 -20.34
N GLN A 386 -1.14 -28.14 -20.58
CA GLN A 386 -0.23 -28.56 -19.51
C GLN A 386 0.28 -27.39 -18.70
N GLN A 387 0.70 -26.28 -19.34
CA GLN A 387 1.12 -25.05 -18.68
C GLN A 387 -0.01 -24.41 -17.88
N SER A 388 -1.22 -24.39 -18.43
CA SER A 388 -2.40 -23.90 -17.71
C SER A 388 -2.69 -24.72 -16.45
N MET A 389 -2.55 -26.05 -16.54
CA MET A 389 -2.74 -26.94 -15.39
C MET A 389 -1.64 -26.77 -14.32
N GLU A 390 -0.40 -26.50 -14.72
CA GLU A 390 0.70 -26.15 -13.77
C GLU A 390 0.39 -24.85 -13.04
N ILE A 391 -0.11 -23.83 -13.73
CA ILE A 391 -0.50 -22.56 -13.12
C ILE A 391 -1.63 -22.78 -12.09
N ILE A 392 -2.65 -23.58 -12.43
CA ILE A 392 -3.77 -23.87 -11.51
C ILE A 392 -3.29 -24.66 -10.29
N LYS A 393 -2.46 -25.68 -10.48
CA LYS A 393 -1.84 -26.43 -9.37
C LYS A 393 -0.99 -25.51 -8.48
N GLY A 394 -0.18 -24.67 -9.10
CA GLY A 394 0.59 -23.65 -8.41
C GLY A 394 -0.28 -22.69 -7.62
N ALA A 395 -1.39 -22.23 -8.19
CA ALA A 395 -2.35 -21.35 -7.55
C ALA A 395 -2.95 -21.97 -6.28
N LEU A 396 -3.39 -23.21 -6.35
CA LEU A 396 -3.92 -23.95 -5.19
C LEU A 396 -2.84 -24.15 -4.12
N ALA A 397 -1.61 -24.52 -4.52
CA ALA A 397 -0.52 -24.72 -3.58
C ALA A 397 -0.17 -23.41 -2.83
N THR A 398 -0.05 -22.29 -3.54
CA THR A 398 0.18 -20.98 -2.93
C THR A 398 -0.98 -20.57 -2.02
N PHE A 399 -2.23 -20.80 -2.45
CA PHE A 399 -3.40 -20.52 -1.61
C PHE A 399 -3.33 -21.25 -0.26
N PHE A 400 -3.04 -22.53 -0.24
CA PHE A 400 -2.92 -23.28 1.01
C PHE A 400 -1.72 -22.79 1.85
N ARG A 401 -0.57 -22.48 1.24
CA ARG A 401 0.58 -21.95 1.98
C ARG A 401 0.30 -20.60 2.61
N VAL A 402 -0.29 -19.67 1.86
CA VAL A 402 -0.67 -18.35 2.39
C VAL A 402 -1.61 -18.50 3.58
N ASN A 403 -2.66 -19.32 3.46
CA ASN A 403 -3.59 -19.53 4.57
C ASN A 403 -2.94 -20.24 5.76
N THR A 404 -2.04 -21.20 5.52
CA THR A 404 -1.27 -21.85 6.59
C THR A 404 -0.35 -20.84 7.30
N ALA A 405 0.35 -19.99 6.55
CA ALA A 405 1.20 -18.96 7.14
C ALA A 405 0.40 -17.96 8.00
N LEU A 406 -0.78 -17.52 7.52
CA LEU A 406 -1.69 -16.66 8.27
C LEU A 406 -2.22 -17.33 9.55
N LEU A 407 -2.60 -18.60 9.45
CA LEU A 407 -3.07 -19.37 10.60
C LEU A 407 -1.98 -19.53 11.65
N LEU A 408 -0.79 -19.94 11.25
CA LEU A 408 0.36 -20.09 12.17
C LEU A 408 0.74 -18.74 12.79
N ALA A 409 0.77 -17.67 12.00
CA ALA A 409 0.98 -16.33 12.51
C ALA A 409 -0.09 -15.94 13.56
N SER A 410 -1.36 -16.22 13.30
CA SER A 410 -2.47 -15.87 14.19
C SER A 410 -2.43 -16.63 15.51
N VAL A 411 -2.04 -17.90 15.50
CA VAL A 411 -1.99 -18.76 16.72
C VAL A 411 -1.11 -18.17 17.81
N TRP A 412 0.00 -17.54 17.47
CA TRP A 412 0.87 -16.94 18.47
C TRP A 412 0.64 -15.44 18.63
N THR A 413 0.35 -14.70 17.55
CA THR A 413 0.22 -13.23 17.62
C THR A 413 -1.03 -12.79 18.35
N ILE A 414 -2.14 -13.53 18.27
CA ILE A 414 -3.38 -13.18 18.98
C ILE A 414 -3.17 -13.25 20.49
N PRO A 415 -2.74 -14.35 21.11
CA PRO A 415 -2.56 -14.38 22.56
C PRO A 415 -1.46 -13.43 23.05
N VAL A 416 -0.34 -13.33 22.32
CA VAL A 416 0.74 -12.40 22.69
C VAL A 416 0.30 -10.95 22.56
N GLY A 417 -0.39 -10.58 21.47
CA GLY A 417 -0.91 -9.22 21.27
C GLY A 417 -1.90 -8.80 22.33
N VAL A 418 -2.81 -9.69 22.74
CA VAL A 418 -3.74 -9.46 23.86
C VAL A 418 -2.98 -9.28 25.17
N ALA A 419 -1.98 -10.14 25.44
CA ALA A 419 -1.18 -10.03 26.65
C ALA A 419 -0.41 -8.69 26.73
N ILE A 420 0.18 -8.26 25.61
CA ILE A 420 0.85 -6.95 25.50
C ILE A 420 -0.15 -5.80 25.70
N GLY A 421 -1.30 -5.82 25.00
CA GLY A 421 -2.28 -4.75 25.03
C GLY A 421 -2.95 -4.58 26.41
N PHE A 422 -3.08 -5.66 27.20
CA PHE A 422 -3.67 -5.60 28.53
C PHE A 422 -2.69 -5.18 29.64
N HIS A 423 -1.38 -5.21 29.40
CA HIS A 423 -0.37 -4.89 30.40
C HIS A 423 0.48 -3.68 29.98
N PRO A 424 0.20 -2.47 30.48
CA PRO A 424 0.91 -1.25 30.09
C PRO A 424 2.43 -1.32 30.30
N ARG A 425 2.89 -2.05 31.33
CA ARG A 425 4.33 -2.24 31.57
C ARG A 425 4.98 -3.10 30.47
N LEU A 426 4.30 -4.16 30.05
CA LEU A 426 4.77 -5.05 28.99
C LEU A 426 4.74 -4.33 27.63
N ALA A 427 3.67 -3.57 27.36
CA ALA A 427 3.52 -2.80 26.14
C ALA A 427 4.68 -1.81 25.92
N ARG A 428 5.11 -1.13 26.99
CA ARG A 428 6.21 -0.15 26.93
C ARG A 428 7.54 -0.75 26.41
N ILE A 429 7.78 -2.02 26.66
CA ILE A 429 9.02 -2.72 26.24
C ILE A 429 8.77 -3.52 24.96
N ALA A 430 7.67 -4.29 24.92
CA ALA A 430 7.42 -5.23 23.83
C ALA A 430 7.06 -4.55 22.50
N GLN A 431 6.32 -3.41 22.54
CA GLN A 431 5.97 -2.69 21.30
C GLN A 431 7.20 -2.15 20.53
N PRO A 432 8.15 -1.43 21.16
CA PRO A 432 9.35 -0.99 20.47
C PRO A 432 10.20 -2.16 19.95
N LEU A 433 10.32 -3.24 20.71
CA LEU A 433 11.06 -4.44 20.28
C LEU A 433 10.39 -5.11 19.07
N ALA A 434 9.07 -5.27 19.12
CA ALA A 434 8.29 -5.79 18.01
C ALA A 434 8.41 -4.90 16.76
N GLN A 435 8.41 -3.56 16.94
CA GLN A 435 8.57 -2.61 15.85
C GLN A 435 9.94 -2.72 15.18
N ILE A 436 11.02 -2.84 15.96
CA ILE A 436 12.37 -3.05 15.42
C ILE A 436 12.42 -4.39 14.67
N ALA A 437 11.89 -5.47 15.25
CA ALA A 437 11.86 -6.78 14.61
C ALA A 437 11.01 -6.79 13.32
N ALA A 438 9.88 -6.11 13.33
CA ALA A 438 9.00 -5.96 12.16
C ALA A 438 9.63 -5.14 11.02
N SER A 439 10.55 -4.25 11.36
CA SER A 439 11.21 -3.40 10.38
C SER A 439 12.28 -4.15 9.56
N VAL A 440 12.74 -5.30 10.06
CA VAL A 440 13.68 -6.16 9.30
C VAL A 440 12.90 -6.90 8.21
N PRO A 441 13.19 -6.66 6.92
CA PRO A 441 12.45 -7.33 5.85
C PRO A 441 12.74 -8.84 5.89
N ALA A 442 11.66 -9.63 5.83
CA ALA A 442 11.78 -11.09 5.85
C ALA A 442 12.68 -11.63 4.73
N THR A 443 12.68 -10.96 3.57
CA THR A 443 13.55 -11.28 2.43
C THR A 443 15.02 -11.21 2.74
N ALA A 444 15.46 -10.34 3.63
CA ALA A 444 16.85 -10.24 4.06
C ALA A 444 17.26 -11.39 5.00
N LEU A 445 16.33 -11.92 5.76
CA LEU A 445 16.55 -13.08 6.65
C LEU A 445 16.47 -14.42 5.91
N PHE A 446 15.83 -14.43 4.73
CA PHE A 446 15.52 -15.67 4.03
C PHE A 446 16.73 -16.54 3.69
N PRO A 447 17.88 -16.02 3.20
CA PRO A 447 19.06 -16.83 2.95
C PRO A 447 19.53 -17.61 4.20
N VAL A 448 19.50 -16.96 5.37
CA VAL A 448 19.90 -17.56 6.63
C VAL A 448 18.92 -18.65 7.07
N ILE A 449 17.62 -18.35 6.96
CA ILE A 449 16.54 -19.28 7.32
C ILE A 449 16.56 -20.50 6.40
N LEU A 450 16.73 -20.29 5.09
CA LEU A 450 16.80 -21.38 4.13
C LEU A 450 18.00 -22.30 4.39
N LEU A 451 19.18 -21.72 4.66
CA LEU A 451 20.36 -22.49 5.01
C LEU A 451 20.15 -23.35 6.27
N ALA A 452 19.54 -22.76 7.30
CA ALA A 452 19.21 -23.49 8.53
C ALA A 452 18.19 -24.61 8.27
N LEU A 453 17.15 -24.36 7.48
CA LEU A 453 16.13 -25.36 7.14
C LEU A 453 16.70 -26.51 6.30
N VAL A 454 17.57 -26.21 5.33
CA VAL A 454 18.25 -27.25 4.53
C VAL A 454 19.12 -28.14 5.40
N GLN A 455 19.84 -27.56 6.37
CA GLN A 455 20.63 -28.33 7.34
C GLN A 455 19.77 -29.23 8.24
N LEU A 456 18.54 -28.82 8.54
CA LEU A 456 17.58 -29.61 9.33
C LEU A 456 16.76 -30.59 8.48
N GLY A 457 17.13 -30.78 7.20
CA GLY A 457 16.40 -31.68 6.27
C GLY A 457 15.06 -31.11 5.77
N GLY A 458 14.78 -29.84 6.02
CA GLY A 458 13.58 -29.15 5.51
C GLY A 458 13.76 -28.64 4.08
N GLY A 459 12.68 -28.70 3.28
CA GLY A 459 12.67 -28.15 1.92
C GLY A 459 12.11 -26.72 1.84
N LEU A 460 12.18 -26.12 0.63
CA LEU A 460 11.64 -24.79 0.36
C LEU A 460 10.12 -24.71 0.62
N GLY A 461 9.40 -25.83 0.59
CA GLY A 461 7.95 -25.86 0.92
C GLY A 461 7.66 -25.34 2.33
N ILE A 462 8.42 -25.76 3.32
CA ILE A 462 8.34 -25.26 4.71
C ILE A 462 8.95 -23.85 4.79
N GLY A 463 10.11 -23.65 4.15
CA GLY A 463 10.79 -22.35 4.11
C GLY A 463 9.91 -21.22 3.60
N SER A 464 9.10 -21.47 2.57
CA SER A 464 8.18 -20.49 2.02
C SER A 464 7.08 -20.09 3.01
N ILE A 465 6.52 -21.04 3.77
CA ILE A 465 5.53 -20.76 4.82
C ILE A 465 6.15 -19.90 5.92
N VAL A 466 7.36 -20.25 6.38
CA VAL A 466 8.08 -19.49 7.42
C VAL A 466 8.37 -18.05 6.93
N LEU A 467 8.82 -17.89 5.69
CA LEU A 467 9.10 -16.57 5.13
C LEU A 467 7.84 -15.70 5.02
N MET A 468 6.74 -16.27 4.51
CA MET A 468 5.44 -15.59 4.45
C MET A 468 4.97 -15.19 5.85
N MET A 469 5.09 -16.09 6.83
CA MET A 469 4.74 -15.84 8.22
C MET A 469 5.57 -14.70 8.82
N LEU A 470 6.88 -14.71 8.65
CA LEU A 470 7.79 -13.67 9.16
C LEU A 470 7.50 -12.29 8.55
N GLY A 471 7.13 -12.25 7.27
CA GLY A 471 6.76 -11.00 6.60
C GLY A 471 5.40 -10.43 7.01
N THR A 472 4.50 -11.24 7.57
CA THR A 472 3.09 -10.86 7.73
C THR A 472 2.59 -10.86 9.16
N GLN A 473 3.21 -11.61 10.07
CA GLN A 473 2.79 -11.75 11.48
C GLN A 473 2.69 -10.42 12.23
N TRP A 474 3.53 -9.46 11.87
CA TRP A 474 3.57 -8.15 12.52
C TRP A 474 2.30 -7.33 12.29
N TYR A 475 1.68 -7.46 11.11
CA TYR A 475 0.40 -6.79 10.82
C TYR A 475 -0.70 -7.30 11.75
N ILE A 476 -0.74 -8.60 12.01
CA ILE A 476 -1.70 -9.18 12.95
C ILE A 476 -1.39 -8.74 14.37
N LEU A 477 -0.12 -8.86 14.80
CA LEU A 477 0.31 -8.53 16.16
C LEU A 477 -0.04 -7.10 16.55
N PHE A 478 0.34 -6.10 15.71
CA PHE A 478 0.09 -4.70 16.02
C PHE A 478 -1.41 -4.36 16.06
N ASN A 479 -2.18 -4.91 15.15
CA ASN A 479 -3.62 -4.71 15.15
C ASN A 479 -4.28 -5.36 16.39
N VAL A 480 -3.85 -6.55 16.79
CA VAL A 480 -4.38 -7.20 18.00
C VAL A 480 -3.99 -6.41 19.26
N ILE A 481 -2.76 -5.90 19.35
CA ILE A 481 -2.34 -5.02 20.45
C ILE A 481 -3.25 -3.79 20.52
N ALA A 482 -3.45 -3.11 19.40
CA ALA A 482 -4.32 -1.93 19.32
C ALA A 482 -5.77 -2.27 19.72
N GLY A 483 -6.31 -3.37 19.21
CA GLY A 483 -7.65 -3.85 19.57
C GLY A 483 -7.78 -4.19 21.06
N ALA A 484 -6.79 -4.86 21.64
CA ALA A 484 -6.80 -5.18 23.08
C ALA A 484 -6.73 -3.92 23.96
N MET A 485 -5.97 -2.90 23.52
CA MET A 485 -5.90 -1.61 24.21
C MET A 485 -7.22 -0.82 24.11
N ALA A 486 -7.95 -1.00 23.01
CA ALA A 486 -9.23 -0.31 22.77
C ALA A 486 -10.41 -0.89 23.58
N ILE A 487 -10.26 -2.09 24.18
CA ILE A 487 -11.32 -2.66 25.03
C ILE A 487 -11.46 -1.83 26.30
N PRO A 488 -12.66 -1.24 26.58
CA PRO A 488 -12.90 -0.44 27.78
C PRO A 488 -12.58 -1.18 29.08
N THR A 489 -12.02 -0.45 30.04
CA THR A 489 -11.69 -1.01 31.37
C THR A 489 -12.91 -1.57 32.07
N ASP A 490 -14.06 -0.91 31.92
CA ASP A 490 -15.34 -1.31 32.53
C ASP A 490 -15.77 -2.71 32.12
N LEU A 491 -15.63 -3.05 30.80
CA LEU A 491 -15.92 -4.41 30.30
C LEU A 491 -15.00 -5.46 30.94
N ARG A 492 -13.76 -5.09 31.20
CA ARG A 492 -12.79 -5.98 31.85
C ARG A 492 -13.09 -6.17 33.33
N GLU A 493 -13.57 -5.12 34.01
CA GLU A 493 -14.00 -5.16 35.40
C GLU A 493 -15.29 -5.96 35.57
N VAL A 494 -16.28 -5.75 34.70
CA VAL A 494 -17.51 -6.55 34.65
C VAL A 494 -17.18 -8.04 34.51
N ALA A 495 -16.30 -8.41 33.61
CA ALA A 495 -15.87 -9.81 33.43
C ALA A 495 -15.16 -10.39 34.66
N ARG A 496 -14.54 -9.54 35.51
CA ARG A 496 -13.95 -9.95 36.80
C ARG A 496 -15.02 -10.09 37.86
N LEU A 497 -15.94 -9.13 37.97
CA LEU A 497 -17.04 -9.14 38.96
C LEU A 497 -17.93 -10.35 38.75
N PHE A 498 -18.30 -10.68 37.53
CA PHE A 498 -19.09 -11.86 37.20
C PHE A 498 -18.27 -13.16 37.19
N LYS A 499 -17.01 -13.13 37.61
CA LYS A 499 -16.09 -14.28 37.73
C LYS A 499 -16.04 -15.12 36.46
N PHE A 500 -16.02 -14.50 35.28
CA PHE A 500 -15.89 -15.22 34.01
C PHE A 500 -14.69 -16.14 34.02
N THR A 501 -14.86 -17.37 33.56
CA THR A 501 -13.78 -18.30 33.31
C THR A 501 -12.85 -17.77 32.21
N ARG A 502 -11.65 -18.33 32.08
CA ARG A 502 -10.73 -17.93 31.00
C ARG A 502 -11.38 -18.05 29.62
N ALA A 503 -12.07 -19.16 29.36
CA ALA A 503 -12.76 -19.37 28.08
C ALA A 503 -13.85 -18.31 27.84
N GLN A 504 -14.70 -18.02 28.84
CA GLN A 504 -15.74 -17.00 28.75
C GLN A 504 -15.16 -15.59 28.51
N ARG A 505 -14.04 -15.22 29.15
CA ARG A 505 -13.36 -13.95 28.89
C ARG A 505 -12.91 -13.84 27.43
N TRP A 506 -12.35 -14.93 26.89
CA TRP A 506 -11.92 -14.96 25.50
C TRP A 506 -13.09 -14.85 24.52
N THR A 507 -14.15 -15.63 24.71
CA THR A 507 -15.26 -15.71 23.77
C THR A 507 -16.23 -14.54 23.85
N THR A 508 -16.41 -13.94 25.06
CA THR A 508 -17.44 -12.90 25.26
C THR A 508 -16.87 -11.48 25.26
N VAL A 509 -15.60 -11.29 25.66
CA VAL A 509 -15.02 -9.96 25.81
C VAL A 509 -13.85 -9.74 24.86
N ILE A 510 -12.86 -10.65 24.90
CA ILE A 510 -11.59 -10.41 24.18
C ILE A 510 -11.76 -10.53 22.68
N LEU A 511 -12.19 -11.70 22.19
CA LEU A 511 -12.36 -11.93 20.75
C LEU A 511 -13.36 -10.95 20.11
N PRO A 512 -14.56 -10.71 20.67
CA PRO A 512 -15.45 -9.67 20.14
C PRO A 512 -14.83 -8.28 20.15
N GLY A 513 -14.13 -7.92 21.23
CA GLY A 513 -13.52 -6.60 21.36
C GLY A 513 -12.36 -6.33 20.41
N ILE A 514 -11.52 -7.34 20.12
CA ILE A 514 -10.42 -7.21 19.16
C ILE A 514 -10.85 -7.48 17.73
N PHE A 515 -12.03 -8.01 17.47
CA PHE A 515 -12.45 -8.54 16.17
C PHE A 515 -12.27 -7.55 15.01
N PRO A 516 -12.68 -6.27 15.09
CA PRO A 516 -12.47 -5.32 13.99
C PRO A 516 -11.00 -5.10 13.67
N TYR A 517 -10.17 -4.99 14.70
CA TYR A 517 -8.72 -4.85 14.54
C TYR A 517 -8.07 -6.10 14.00
N LEU A 518 -8.50 -7.28 14.48
CA LEU A 518 -8.01 -8.57 14.01
C LEU A 518 -8.28 -8.76 12.51
N ILE A 519 -9.50 -8.45 12.04
CA ILE A 519 -9.83 -8.53 10.62
C ILE A 519 -8.96 -7.58 9.79
N THR A 520 -8.76 -6.35 10.25
CA THR A 520 -7.86 -5.39 9.58
C THR A 520 -6.43 -5.94 9.49
N GLY A 521 -5.92 -6.53 10.58
CA GLY A 521 -4.61 -7.16 10.62
C GLY A 521 -4.49 -8.35 9.66
N LEU A 522 -5.50 -9.22 9.61
CA LEU A 522 -5.53 -10.40 8.72
C LEU A 522 -5.62 -10.01 7.24
N VAL A 523 -6.43 -9.01 6.90
CA VAL A 523 -6.54 -8.50 5.51
C VAL A 523 -5.18 -7.99 5.02
N THR A 524 -4.53 -7.16 5.85
CA THR A 524 -3.22 -6.60 5.51
C THR A 524 -2.15 -7.69 5.43
N ALA A 525 -2.13 -8.63 6.38
CA ALA A 525 -1.24 -9.77 6.38
C ALA A 525 -1.44 -10.68 5.17
N SER A 526 -2.68 -10.92 4.75
CA SER A 526 -3.01 -11.68 3.55
C SER A 526 -2.40 -11.04 2.30
N GLY A 527 -2.59 -9.74 2.09
CA GLY A 527 -1.98 -9.01 0.98
C GLY A 527 -0.44 -9.11 0.98
N GLY A 528 0.18 -8.99 2.16
CA GLY A 528 1.62 -9.18 2.34
C GLY A 528 2.09 -10.60 2.01
N ALA A 529 1.34 -11.64 2.41
CA ALA A 529 1.68 -13.04 2.17
C ALA A 529 1.64 -13.38 0.67
N TRP A 530 0.64 -12.87 -0.08
CA TRP A 530 0.57 -13.03 -1.52
C TRP A 530 1.76 -12.38 -2.25
N ASN A 531 2.21 -11.20 -1.81
CA ASN A 531 3.43 -10.59 -2.32
C ASN A 531 4.67 -11.42 -1.96
N ALA A 532 4.76 -11.88 -0.73
CA ALA A 532 5.89 -12.67 -0.26
C ALA A 532 6.00 -14.02 -0.96
N SER A 533 4.89 -14.63 -1.42
CA SER A 533 4.89 -15.92 -2.11
C SER A 533 5.78 -15.94 -3.36
N ILE A 534 5.85 -14.81 -4.09
CA ILE A 534 6.63 -14.70 -5.33
C ILE A 534 8.12 -14.91 -5.06
N VAL A 535 8.63 -14.39 -3.95
CA VAL A 535 10.04 -14.56 -3.55
C VAL A 535 10.24 -15.84 -2.73
N ALA A 536 9.25 -16.21 -1.93
CA ALA A 536 9.36 -17.34 -1.01
C ALA A 536 9.31 -18.71 -1.70
N GLU A 537 8.65 -18.82 -2.83
CA GLU A 537 8.47 -20.08 -3.56
C GLU A 537 9.55 -20.36 -4.59
N TYR A 538 10.42 -19.37 -4.86
CA TYR A 538 11.50 -19.45 -5.83
C TYR A 538 12.69 -18.62 -5.35
N PHE A 539 13.84 -19.27 -5.15
CA PHE A 539 15.01 -18.62 -4.59
C PHE A 539 16.33 -19.18 -5.13
N HIS A 540 17.30 -18.30 -5.41
CA HIS A 540 18.65 -18.67 -5.82
C HIS A 540 19.60 -18.61 -4.63
N LEU A 541 20.27 -19.72 -4.32
CA LEU A 541 21.26 -19.80 -3.26
C LEU A 541 22.45 -20.66 -3.72
N LYS A 542 23.67 -20.17 -3.58
CA LYS A 542 24.90 -20.90 -3.96
C LYS A 542 24.84 -21.51 -5.37
N ASN A 543 24.46 -20.70 -6.36
CA ASN A 543 24.28 -21.13 -7.76
C ASN A 543 23.26 -22.26 -7.98
N GLN A 544 22.47 -22.60 -7.00
CA GLN A 544 21.36 -23.55 -7.11
C GLN A 544 20.02 -22.80 -7.03
N THR A 545 19.10 -23.24 -7.87
CA THR A 545 17.74 -22.72 -7.87
C THR A 545 16.86 -23.62 -7.00
N PHE A 546 16.37 -23.09 -5.91
CA PHE A 546 15.39 -23.74 -5.06
C PHE A 546 14.01 -23.29 -5.50
N GLN A 547 13.15 -24.23 -5.86
CA GLN A 547 11.76 -23.95 -6.23
C GLN A 547 10.81 -24.96 -5.59
N THR A 548 9.59 -24.51 -5.34
CA THR A 548 8.50 -25.38 -4.87
C THR A 548 7.28 -25.21 -5.77
N VAL A 549 6.37 -26.19 -5.76
CA VAL A 549 5.13 -26.06 -6.54
C VAL A 549 4.33 -24.87 -6.01
N GLY A 550 4.20 -23.81 -6.79
CA GLY A 550 3.48 -22.61 -6.39
C GLY A 550 3.36 -21.58 -7.50
N LEU A 551 2.37 -20.71 -7.38
CA LEU A 551 2.10 -19.67 -8.38
C LEU A 551 3.21 -18.61 -8.39
N GLY A 552 3.76 -18.29 -7.20
CA GLY A 552 4.92 -17.41 -7.09
C GLY A 552 6.15 -18.00 -7.78
N ALA A 553 6.38 -19.32 -7.65
CA ALA A 553 7.45 -20.01 -8.34
C ALA A 553 7.26 -19.99 -9.87
N VAL A 554 6.03 -20.15 -10.36
CA VAL A 554 5.72 -20.06 -11.80
C VAL A 554 6.03 -18.64 -12.32
N ILE A 555 5.60 -17.60 -11.59
CA ILE A 555 5.87 -16.20 -11.94
C ILE A 555 7.38 -15.94 -12.00
N SER A 556 8.12 -16.34 -10.98
CA SER A 556 9.57 -16.11 -10.90
C SER A 556 10.33 -16.91 -11.95
N ALA A 557 9.99 -18.19 -12.15
CA ALA A 557 10.61 -19.03 -13.18
C ALA A 557 10.30 -18.53 -14.60
N ALA A 558 9.07 -18.08 -14.88
CA ALA A 558 8.71 -17.46 -16.16
C ALA A 558 9.45 -16.13 -16.38
N THR A 559 9.70 -15.38 -15.32
CA THR A 559 10.52 -14.17 -15.34
C THR A 559 11.95 -14.51 -15.74
N ASP A 560 12.58 -15.46 -15.05
CA ASP A 560 13.97 -15.88 -15.33
C ASP A 560 14.16 -16.42 -16.74
N LYS A 561 13.16 -17.13 -17.28
CA LYS A 561 13.18 -17.68 -18.64
C LYS A 561 12.72 -16.70 -19.72
N GLY A 562 12.25 -15.50 -19.35
CA GLY A 562 11.68 -14.52 -20.28
C GLY A 562 10.38 -14.99 -20.95
N GLN A 563 9.60 -15.88 -20.32
CA GLN A 563 8.36 -16.45 -20.84
C GLN A 563 7.17 -15.55 -20.51
N PHE A 564 7.03 -14.45 -21.25
CA PHE A 564 6.06 -13.40 -20.93
C PHE A 564 4.59 -13.84 -20.99
N GLN A 565 4.24 -14.84 -21.81
CA GLN A 565 2.89 -15.40 -21.90
C GLN A 565 2.49 -16.10 -20.58
N ILE A 566 3.38 -16.96 -20.06
CA ILE A 566 3.18 -17.66 -18.78
C ILE A 566 3.15 -16.66 -17.63
N LEU A 567 4.07 -15.69 -17.63
CA LEU A 567 4.13 -14.62 -16.64
C LEU A 567 2.82 -13.83 -16.61
N LEU A 568 2.28 -13.47 -17.77
CA LEU A 568 1.01 -12.75 -17.88
C LEU A 568 -0.14 -13.59 -17.32
N LEU A 569 -0.30 -14.84 -17.76
CA LEU A 569 -1.39 -15.70 -17.28
C LEU A 569 -1.30 -15.97 -15.77
N ALA A 570 -0.11 -16.29 -15.27
CA ALA A 570 0.12 -16.53 -13.85
C ALA A 570 -0.19 -15.28 -13.00
N THR A 571 0.19 -14.09 -13.47
CA THR A 571 -0.13 -12.82 -12.81
C THR A 571 -1.63 -12.55 -12.79
N ILE A 572 -2.34 -12.81 -13.90
CA ILE A 572 -3.80 -12.67 -13.98
C ILE A 572 -4.48 -13.64 -12.98
N VAL A 573 -4.06 -14.91 -12.97
CA VAL A 573 -4.61 -15.92 -12.05
C VAL A 573 -4.38 -15.50 -10.59
N MET A 574 -3.19 -15.00 -10.27
CA MET A 574 -2.88 -14.50 -8.93
C MET A 574 -3.78 -13.30 -8.56
N ALA A 575 -3.89 -12.31 -9.43
CA ALA A 575 -4.74 -11.15 -9.20
C ALA A 575 -6.22 -11.54 -9.05
N MET A 576 -6.74 -12.40 -9.91
CA MET A 576 -8.12 -12.91 -9.80
C MET A 576 -8.35 -13.63 -8.48
N MET A 577 -7.42 -14.48 -8.05
CA MET A 577 -7.54 -15.23 -6.81
C MET A 577 -7.55 -14.30 -5.60
N VAL A 578 -6.62 -13.34 -5.54
CA VAL A 578 -6.55 -12.37 -4.43
C VAL A 578 -7.80 -11.50 -4.39
N VAL A 579 -8.27 -10.99 -5.53
CA VAL A 579 -9.52 -10.19 -5.62
C VAL A 579 -10.73 -11.03 -5.21
N THR A 580 -10.80 -12.29 -5.62
CA THR A 580 -11.90 -13.20 -5.25
C THR A 580 -11.93 -13.45 -3.74
N ILE A 581 -10.78 -13.75 -3.13
CA ILE A 581 -10.66 -13.92 -1.67
C ILE A 581 -11.04 -12.63 -0.94
N ASN A 582 -10.57 -11.50 -1.43
CA ASN A 582 -10.91 -10.20 -0.84
C ASN A 582 -12.44 -9.96 -0.86
N ARG A 583 -13.12 -10.29 -1.96
CA ARG A 583 -14.57 -10.10 -2.10
C ARG A 583 -15.40 -11.10 -1.32
N LEU A 584 -15.01 -12.39 -1.36
CA LEU A 584 -15.82 -13.47 -0.78
C LEU A 584 -15.55 -13.71 0.71
N VAL A 585 -14.33 -13.39 1.18
CA VAL A 585 -13.92 -13.64 2.57
C VAL A 585 -13.75 -12.34 3.32
N TRP A 586 -12.82 -11.46 2.87
CA TRP A 586 -12.42 -10.31 3.67
C TRP A 586 -13.49 -9.22 3.75
N ARG A 587 -14.14 -8.87 2.65
CA ARG A 587 -15.21 -7.83 2.67
C ARG A 587 -16.40 -8.20 3.54
N PRO A 588 -16.96 -9.42 3.51
CA PRO A 588 -18.03 -9.83 4.43
C PRO A 588 -17.59 -9.79 5.89
N LEU A 589 -16.38 -10.26 6.20
CA LEU A 589 -15.83 -10.22 7.57
C LEU A 589 -15.63 -8.78 8.05
N TYR A 590 -15.16 -7.90 7.17
CA TYR A 590 -14.99 -6.48 7.49
C TYR A 590 -16.34 -5.79 7.78
N ARG A 591 -17.36 -6.06 6.95
CA ARG A 591 -18.72 -5.58 7.19
C ARG A 591 -19.29 -6.10 8.51
N LEU A 592 -19.07 -7.38 8.81
CA LEU A 592 -19.49 -7.98 10.09
C LEU A 592 -18.79 -7.28 11.27
N ALA A 593 -17.52 -6.97 11.15
CA ALA A 593 -16.75 -6.24 12.16
C ALA A 593 -17.31 -4.83 12.40
N GLU A 594 -17.63 -4.11 11.33
CA GLU A 594 -18.19 -2.75 11.43
C GLU A 594 -19.62 -2.69 11.96
N THR A 595 -20.45 -3.69 11.63
CA THR A 595 -21.89 -3.65 11.98
C THR A 595 -22.19 -4.28 13.33
N ARG A 596 -21.47 -5.35 13.72
CA ARG A 596 -21.83 -6.15 14.91
C ARG A 596 -20.83 -6.00 16.06
N TYR A 597 -19.58 -5.64 15.78
CA TYR A 597 -18.52 -5.64 16.80
C TYR A 597 -17.87 -4.26 17.01
N LYS A 598 -18.52 -3.17 16.57
CA LYS A 598 -18.02 -1.82 16.80
C LYS A 598 -18.22 -1.44 18.28
N LEU A 599 -17.11 -1.27 19.01
CA LEU A 599 -17.14 -0.75 20.38
C LEU A 599 -17.44 0.75 20.34
N GLY A 600 -18.59 1.17 20.86
CA GLY A 600 -18.92 2.60 21.01
C GLY A 600 -19.76 3.22 19.88
N ALA A 601 -20.69 2.47 19.28
CA ALA A 601 -21.77 3.02 18.45
C ALA A 601 -22.99 3.31 19.31
#